data_92bf2c6ce982b45380b562e461a0be06
#
_entry.id   92bf2c6ce982b45380b562e461a0be06
#
_cell.length_a   1.000
_cell.length_b   1.000
_cell.length_c   1.000
_cell.angle_alpha   90.00
_cell.angle_beta   90.00
_cell.angle_gamma   90.00
#
_symmetry.space_group_name_H-M   'P 1'
#
loop_
_entity.id
_entity.type
_entity.pdbx_description
1 polymer ?
#
loop_
_entity_poly.entity_id
_entity_poly.type
_entity_poly.pdbx_seq_one_letter_code
_entity_poly.pdbx_strand_id
1 'polypeptide(L)'
;MSVNKVILIGNVGKDPDVRYLDTGIAVATFSLATTDRAYTLQNGTQVPERTEWHNIVLWRGLAQTAEKYVRKGDKLYIEGKIRS
;
A
#
# COMPACT_ATOMS: atom_id res chain seq x y z
N MET A 1 27.20 3.16 -3.33
CA MET A 1 26.05 2.35 -3.77
C MET A 1 25.01 2.25 -2.66
N SER A 2 23.76 2.28 -3.02
CA SER A 2 22.67 2.15 -2.05
C SER A 2 21.52 1.35 -2.63
N VAL A 3 20.66 0.85 -1.74
CA VAL A 3 19.43 0.14 -2.13
C VAL A 3 18.26 0.76 -1.36
N ASN A 4 17.18 1.03 -2.08
CA ASN A 4 15.94 1.48 -1.47
C ASN A 4 14.81 0.73 -2.18
N LYS A 5 14.38 -0.37 -1.59
CA LYS A 5 13.35 -1.23 -2.17
C LYS A 5 12.42 -1.73 -1.09
N VAL A 6 11.13 -1.62 -1.36
CA VAL A 6 10.07 -2.08 -0.47
C VAL A 6 9.15 -3.00 -1.23
N ILE A 7 8.77 -4.10 -0.60
CA ILE A 7 7.76 -5.03 -1.12
C ILE A 7 6.67 -5.14 -0.08
N LEU A 8 5.42 -4.86 -0.50
CA LEU A 8 4.27 -4.94 0.38
C LEU A 8 3.19 -5.78 -0.29
N ILE A 9 2.55 -6.63 0.49
CA ILE A 9 1.33 -7.32 0.08
C ILE A 9 0.29 -7.01 1.15
N GLY A 10 -0.82 -6.40 0.73
CA GLY A 10 -1.83 -5.99 1.68
C GLY A 10 -3.14 -5.62 1.02
N ASN A 11 -4.04 -5.05 1.82
CA ASN A 11 -5.37 -4.71 1.36
C ASN A 11 -5.56 -3.20 1.29
N VAL A 12 -6.21 -2.75 0.25
CA VAL A 12 -6.49 -1.33 0.01
C VAL A 12 -7.51 -0.83 1.01
N GLY A 13 -7.21 0.29 1.69
CA GLY A 13 -8.05 0.82 2.75
C GLY A 13 -9.21 1.67 2.26
N LYS A 14 -9.07 2.28 1.09
CA LYS A 14 -10.12 3.07 0.44
C LYS A 14 -9.80 3.19 -1.04
N ASP A 15 -10.80 3.59 -1.83
CA ASP A 15 -10.60 3.81 -3.26
C ASP A 15 -9.49 4.83 -3.48
N PRO A 16 -8.63 4.64 -4.50
CA PRO A 16 -7.55 5.58 -4.78
C PRO A 16 -8.06 6.99 -5.08
N ASP A 17 -7.35 7.99 -4.57
CA ASP A 17 -7.56 9.38 -4.93
C ASP A 17 -6.64 9.69 -6.11
N VAL A 18 -7.20 9.96 -7.27
CA VAL A 18 -6.43 10.18 -8.49
C VAL A 18 -6.52 11.64 -8.90
N ARG A 19 -5.37 12.23 -9.14
CA ARG A 19 -5.26 13.62 -9.59
C ARG A 19 -4.38 13.70 -10.82
N TYR A 20 -4.63 14.72 -11.62
CA TYR A 20 -3.82 15.02 -12.81
C TYR A 20 -3.13 16.35 -12.58
N LEU A 21 -1.81 16.35 -12.70
CA LEU A 21 -1.00 17.56 -12.59
C LEU A 21 -1.19 18.44 -13.82
N ASP A 22 -0.72 19.68 -13.75
CA ASP A 22 -0.85 20.66 -14.87
C ASP A 22 -0.22 20.12 -16.16
N THR A 23 0.78 19.24 -16.04
CA THR A 23 1.43 18.59 -17.18
C THR A 23 0.66 17.39 -17.71
N GLY A 24 -0.48 17.06 -17.11
CA GLY A 24 -1.28 15.89 -17.50
C GLY A 24 -0.81 14.58 -16.89
N ILE A 25 0.17 14.62 -16.01
CA ILE A 25 0.68 13.41 -15.34
C ILE A 25 -0.30 12.98 -14.27
N ALA A 26 -0.72 11.72 -14.31
CA ALA A 26 -1.61 11.14 -13.31
C ALA A 26 -0.84 10.74 -12.05
N VAL A 27 -1.42 11.02 -10.89
CA VAL A 27 -0.90 10.61 -9.58
C VAL A 27 -2.04 10.00 -8.79
N ALA A 28 -1.86 8.76 -8.31
CA ALA A 28 -2.85 8.09 -7.48
C ALA A 28 -2.28 7.85 -6.09
N THR A 29 -3.08 8.11 -5.07
CA THR A 29 -2.70 7.86 -3.67
C THR A 29 -3.76 7.03 -2.98
N PHE A 30 -3.32 6.08 -2.17
CA PHE A 30 -4.20 5.30 -1.32
C PHE A 30 -3.40 4.70 -0.16
N SER A 31 -4.12 4.17 0.83
CA SER A 31 -3.50 3.46 1.95
C SER A 31 -3.60 1.96 1.74
N LEU A 32 -2.54 1.25 2.11
CA LEU A 32 -2.46 -0.21 2.04
C LEU A 32 -2.19 -0.75 3.44
N ALA A 33 -3.01 -1.69 3.88
CA ALA A 33 -2.86 -2.31 5.19
C ALA A 33 -2.08 -3.61 5.07
N THR A 34 -1.00 -3.72 5.86
CA THR A 34 -0.33 -5.01 6.07
C THR A 34 -0.63 -5.45 7.50
N THR A 35 -0.97 -6.71 7.68
CA THR A 35 -1.45 -7.20 8.96
C THR A 35 -0.62 -8.41 9.40
N ASP A 36 -0.08 -8.31 10.62
CA ASP A 36 0.57 -9.43 11.29
C ASP A 36 -0.49 -10.18 12.09
N ARG A 37 -0.54 -11.49 11.93
CA ARG A 37 -1.52 -12.32 12.60
C ARG A 37 -1.25 -12.37 14.09
N ALA A 38 -2.33 -12.47 14.89
CA ALA A 38 -2.23 -12.75 16.30
C ALA A 38 -1.59 -14.12 16.52
N TYR A 39 -0.81 -14.26 17.58
CA TYR A 39 -0.18 -15.54 17.93
C TYR A 39 0.00 -15.66 19.44
N THR A 40 0.29 -16.89 19.89
CA THR A 40 0.50 -17.16 21.29
C THR A 40 1.93 -17.65 21.49
N LEU A 41 2.62 -17.06 22.46
CA LEU A 41 3.97 -17.48 22.83
C LEU A 41 3.92 -18.78 23.61
N GLN A 42 5.07 -19.47 23.71
CA GLN A 42 5.15 -20.72 24.44
C GLN A 42 4.76 -20.59 25.91
N ASN A 43 4.98 -19.43 26.50
CA ASN A 43 4.62 -19.17 27.90
C ASN A 43 3.13 -18.80 28.08
N GLY A 44 2.34 -18.91 27.04
CA GLY A 44 0.91 -18.60 27.10
C GLY A 44 0.55 -17.14 26.85
N THR A 45 1.54 -16.27 26.69
CA THR A 45 1.28 -14.85 26.39
C THR A 45 0.69 -14.73 24.99
N GLN A 46 -0.44 -14.01 24.88
CA GLN A 46 -1.08 -13.75 23.61
C GLN A 46 -0.57 -12.44 23.03
N VAL A 47 -0.13 -12.49 21.76
CA VAL A 47 0.27 -11.30 21.00
C VAL A 47 -0.84 -10.97 20.02
N PRO A 48 -1.46 -9.79 20.13
CA PRO A 48 -2.61 -9.45 19.29
C PRO A 48 -2.22 -9.19 17.84
N GLU A 49 -3.21 -9.25 16.97
CA GLU A 49 -3.08 -8.86 15.58
C GLU A 49 -2.63 -7.40 15.50
N ARG A 50 -1.78 -7.12 14.52
CA ARG A 50 -1.24 -5.78 14.35
C ARG A 50 -1.30 -5.35 12.89
N THR A 51 -1.84 -4.18 12.65
CA THR A 51 -1.98 -3.61 11.30
C THR A 51 -1.11 -2.37 11.16
N GLU A 52 -0.34 -2.34 10.08
CA GLU A 52 0.42 -1.16 9.66
C GLU A 52 -0.24 -0.58 8.41
N TRP A 53 -0.40 0.74 8.39
CA TRP A 53 -0.94 1.46 7.24
C TRP A 53 0.18 2.13 6.48
N HIS A 54 0.24 1.88 5.17
CA HIS A 54 1.27 2.44 4.31
C HIS A 54 0.63 3.37 3.29
N ASN A 55 1.20 4.56 3.12
CA ASN A 55 0.77 5.47 2.06
C ASN A 55 1.44 5.07 0.75
N ILE A 56 0.64 4.78 -0.25
CA ILE A 56 1.10 4.36 -1.57
C ILE A 56 0.86 5.51 -2.53
N VAL A 57 1.90 5.82 -3.33
CA VAL A 57 1.81 6.83 -4.38
C VAL A 57 2.21 6.16 -5.69
N LEU A 58 1.32 6.24 -6.67
CA LEU A 58 1.55 5.71 -8.01
C LEU A 58 1.57 6.85 -9.01
N TRP A 59 2.40 6.70 -10.05
CA TRP A 59 2.60 7.73 -11.05
C TRP A 59 2.27 7.21 -12.43
N ARG A 60 1.78 8.09 -13.31
CA ARG A 60 1.63 7.84 -14.75
C ARG A 60 0.75 6.62 -15.03
N GLY A 61 1.27 5.66 -15.78
CA GLY A 61 0.49 4.49 -16.19
C GLY A 61 -0.05 3.67 -15.04
N LEU A 62 0.74 3.51 -13.96
CA LEU A 62 0.27 2.78 -12.78
C LEU A 62 -0.88 3.53 -12.08
N ALA A 63 -0.82 4.87 -12.05
CA ALA A 63 -1.91 5.67 -11.49
C ALA A 63 -3.19 5.50 -12.29
N GLN A 64 -3.08 5.47 -13.60
CA GLN A 64 -4.22 5.26 -14.50
C GLN A 64 -4.82 3.85 -14.34
N THR A 65 -3.96 2.85 -14.18
CA THR A 65 -4.40 1.47 -13.91
C THR A 65 -5.15 1.40 -12.58
N ALA A 66 -4.63 2.06 -11.56
CA ALA A 66 -5.29 2.08 -10.25
C ALA A 66 -6.65 2.76 -10.33
N GLU A 67 -6.75 3.85 -11.09
CA GLU A 67 -8.02 4.55 -11.29
C GLU A 67 -9.09 3.62 -11.84
N LYS A 68 -8.72 2.75 -12.80
CA LYS A 68 -9.66 1.84 -13.46
C LYS A 68 -10.02 0.62 -12.62
N TYR A 69 -9.05 0.05 -11.92
CA TYR A 69 -9.21 -1.30 -11.39
C TYR A 69 -9.09 -1.43 -9.87
N VAL A 70 -8.38 -0.53 -9.21
CA VAL A 70 -8.15 -0.67 -7.76
C VAL A 70 -9.30 -0.09 -6.96
N ARG A 71 -9.80 -0.88 -6.01
CA ARG A 71 -10.91 -0.49 -5.14
C ARG A 71 -10.61 -0.88 -3.71
N LYS A 72 -11.31 -0.22 -2.78
CA LYS A 72 -11.25 -0.54 -1.36
C LYS A 72 -11.43 -2.05 -1.15
N GLY A 73 -10.56 -2.64 -0.34
CA GLY A 73 -10.60 -4.06 0.00
C GLY A 73 -9.79 -4.96 -0.91
N ASP A 74 -9.34 -4.46 -2.06
CA ASP A 74 -8.53 -5.26 -2.98
C ASP A 74 -7.20 -5.63 -2.35
N LYS A 75 -6.71 -6.83 -2.69
CA LYS A 75 -5.39 -7.28 -2.29
C LYS A 75 -4.39 -6.96 -3.39
N LEU A 76 -3.31 -6.26 -3.01
CA LEU A 76 -2.30 -5.83 -3.97
C LEU A 76 -0.91 -6.25 -3.54
N TYR A 77 -0.07 -6.53 -4.53
CA TYR A 77 1.37 -6.64 -4.40
C TYR A 77 1.98 -5.34 -4.89
N ILE A 78 2.73 -4.68 -4.03
CA ILE A 78 3.37 -3.40 -4.34
C ILE A 78 4.87 -3.56 -4.22
N GLU A 79 5.59 -3.06 -5.21
CA GLU A 79 7.03 -2.99 -5.18
C GLU A 79 7.45 -1.56 -5.53
N GLY A 80 8.28 -0.97 -4.72
CA GLY A 80 8.68 0.42 -4.92
C GLY A 80 9.79 0.86 -3.99
N LYS A 81 9.82 2.17 -3.74
CA LYS A 81 10.83 2.82 -2.90
C LYS A 81 10.16 3.57 -1.77
N ILE A 82 10.89 3.75 -0.67
CA ILE A 82 10.45 4.65 0.41
C ILE A 82 10.87 6.06 0.05
N ARG A 83 9.92 7.00 0.12
CA ARG A 83 10.17 8.44 -0.06
C ARG A 83 9.54 9.23 1.06
N SER A 84 10.20 10.30 1.41
CA SER A 84 9.69 11.28 2.38
C SER A 84 9.03 12.45 1.67
#